data_8ddb82ddd4ffddf0851cc32dfc9d6866
#
_entry.id   8ddb82ddd4ffddf0851cc32dfc9d6866
#
_cell.length_a   1.000
_cell.length_b   1.000
_cell.length_c   1.000
_cell.angle_alpha   90.00
_cell.angle_beta   90.00
_cell.angle_gamma   90.00
#
_symmetry.space_group_name_H-M   'P 1'
#
loop_
_entity.id
_entity.type
_entity.pdbx_description
1 polymer ?
#
loop_
_entity_poly.entity_id
_entity_poly.type
_entity_poly.pdbx_seq_one_letter_code
_entity_poly.pdbx_strand_id
1 'polypeptide(L)' 'MMEKKTIDLSKSVFEIASAYPEVKDIMSELGFTEIVKPSMLNTMGKMMTIPKGARVKEIPLSTIIDAFTLSGFEVIN' A
#
# COMPACT_ATOMS: atom_id res chain seq x y z
N MET A 1 14.37 -20.59 -5.33
CA MET A 1 13.16 -20.59 -4.51
C MET A 1 12.63 -19.17 -4.42
N MET A 2 11.35 -18.99 -4.63
CA MET A 2 10.77 -17.67 -4.62
C MET A 2 10.17 -17.37 -3.26
N GLU A 3 10.57 -16.21 -2.73
CA GLU A 3 9.97 -15.74 -1.49
C GLU A 3 8.62 -15.12 -1.78
N LYS A 4 7.65 -15.42 -0.93
CA LYS A 4 6.33 -14.83 -1.08
C LYS A 4 6.37 -13.41 -0.51
N LYS A 5 5.97 -12.46 -1.33
CA LYS A 5 5.88 -11.07 -0.90
C LYS A 5 4.57 -10.89 -0.14
N THR A 6 4.66 -10.37 1.06
CA THR A 6 3.49 -10.23 1.92
C THR A 6 3.28 -8.77 2.30
N ILE A 7 2.03 -8.33 2.21
CA ILE A 7 1.62 -7.00 2.64
C ILE A 7 0.72 -7.16 3.86
N ASP A 8 1.15 -6.57 4.98
CA ASP A 8 0.39 -6.57 6.22
C ASP A 8 -0.36 -5.25 6.31
N LEU A 9 -1.69 -5.30 6.20
CA LEU A 9 -2.53 -4.11 6.18
C LEU A 9 -2.53 -3.35 7.50
N SER A 10 -2.04 -3.95 8.58
CA SER A 10 -1.95 -3.27 9.87
C SER A 10 -0.73 -2.36 9.96
N LYS A 11 0.23 -2.53 9.04
CA LYS A 11 1.44 -1.72 9.04
C LYS A 11 1.22 -0.43 8.27
N SER A 12 2.09 0.56 8.54
CA SER A 12 1.99 1.85 7.88
C SER A 12 2.37 1.72 6.40
N VAL A 13 1.85 2.66 5.61
CA VAL A 13 2.19 2.74 4.19
C VAL A 13 3.71 2.89 4.03
N PHE A 14 4.34 3.66 4.92
CA PHE A 14 5.79 3.86 4.88
C PHE A 14 6.52 2.52 5.05
N GLU A 15 6.12 1.71 6.01
CA GLU A 15 6.77 0.43 6.25
C GLU A 15 6.61 -0.51 5.07
N ILE A 16 5.40 -0.55 4.50
CA ILE A 16 5.12 -1.42 3.37
C ILE A 16 5.92 -0.98 2.15
N ALA A 17 5.94 0.32 1.86
CA ALA A 17 6.66 0.84 0.69
C ALA A 17 8.18 0.71 0.87
N SER A 18 8.66 0.75 2.10
CA SER A 18 10.08 0.56 2.37
C SER A 18 10.51 -0.88 2.11
N ALA A 19 9.64 -1.83 2.44
CA ALA A 19 9.92 -3.24 2.20
C ALA A 19 9.80 -3.60 0.72
N TYR A 20 8.81 -3.01 0.04
CA TYR A 20 8.52 -3.31 -1.36
C TYR A 20 8.29 -2.01 -2.12
N PRO A 21 9.36 -1.40 -2.68
CA PRO A 21 9.21 -0.09 -3.36
C PRO A 21 8.19 -0.09 -4.49
N GLU A 22 7.97 -1.23 -5.13
CA GLU A 22 6.99 -1.32 -6.22
C GLU A 22 5.55 -1.07 -5.76
N VAL A 23 5.30 -1.16 -4.45
CA VAL A 23 3.99 -0.86 -3.89
C VAL A 23 3.59 0.58 -4.17
N LYS A 24 4.57 1.48 -4.25
CA LYS A 24 4.30 2.89 -4.55
C LYS A 24 3.65 3.05 -5.92
N ASP A 25 4.12 2.30 -6.90
CA ASP A 25 3.56 2.36 -8.25
C ASP A 25 2.14 1.81 -8.28
N ILE A 26 1.91 0.70 -7.59
CA ILE A 26 0.59 0.08 -7.52
C ILE A 26 -0.39 1.03 -6.86
N MET A 27 0.01 1.63 -5.74
CA MET A 27 -0.86 2.57 -5.03
C MET A 27 -1.14 3.82 -5.84
N SER A 28 -0.15 4.30 -6.58
CA SER A 28 -0.32 5.46 -7.44
C SER A 28 -1.37 5.19 -8.52
N GLU A 29 -1.34 4.00 -9.11
CA GLU A 29 -2.32 3.60 -10.12
C GLU A 29 -3.72 3.48 -9.53
N LEU A 30 -3.81 3.16 -8.24
CA LEU A 30 -5.11 3.05 -7.57
C LEU A 30 -5.68 4.40 -7.16
N GLY A 31 -4.89 5.47 -7.29
CA GLY A 31 -5.35 6.81 -6.94
C GLY A 31 -4.67 7.42 -5.72
N PHE A 32 -3.74 6.70 -5.08
CA PHE A 32 -3.02 7.22 -3.92
C PHE A 32 -1.76 7.94 -4.36
N THR A 33 -1.93 8.98 -5.19
CA THR A 33 -0.78 9.66 -5.79
C THR A 33 -0.04 10.58 -4.82
N GLU A 34 -0.74 11.07 -3.79
CA GLU A 34 -0.15 12.01 -2.83
C GLU A 34 0.72 11.30 -1.80
N ILE A 35 0.19 10.24 -1.21
CA ILE A 35 0.85 9.57 -0.08
C ILE A 35 2.15 8.90 -0.49
N VAL A 36 2.32 8.58 -1.77
CA VAL A 36 3.53 7.89 -2.24
C VAL A 36 4.65 8.85 -2.59
N LYS A 37 4.40 10.16 -2.59
CA LYS A 37 5.47 11.13 -2.81
C LYS A 37 6.44 11.08 -1.63
N PRO A 38 7.76 11.22 -1.87
CA PRO A 38 8.75 11.05 -0.81
C PRO A 38 8.48 11.88 0.44
N SER A 39 8.10 13.15 0.28
CA SER A 39 7.85 14.02 1.43
C SER A 39 6.64 13.55 2.23
N MET A 40 5.57 13.14 1.55
CA MET A 40 4.37 12.64 2.22
C MET A 40 4.59 11.27 2.81
N LEU A 41 5.32 10.42 2.10
CA LEU A 41 5.59 9.07 2.57
C LEU A 41 6.39 9.10 3.88
N ASN A 42 7.36 10.00 3.97
CA ASN A 42 8.21 10.10 5.15
C ASN A 42 7.52 10.77 6.35
N THR A 43 6.37 11.37 6.14
CA THR A 43 5.61 12.02 7.20
C THR A 43 4.28 11.30 7.41
N MET A 44 3.30 11.60 6.57
CA MET A 44 1.97 11.00 6.69
C MET A 44 1.99 9.49 6.47
N GLY A 45 2.89 9.00 5.61
CA GLY A 45 2.98 7.57 5.34
C GLY A 45 3.32 6.74 6.56
N LYS A 46 4.01 7.32 7.53
CA LYS A 46 4.35 6.62 8.77
C LYS A 46 3.16 6.45 9.69
N MET A 47 2.13 7.25 9.50
CA MET A 47 0.93 7.23 10.33
C MET A 47 -0.28 6.63 9.61
N MET A 48 -0.22 6.55 8.29
CA MET A 48 -1.34 6.09 7.47
C MET A 48 -1.22 4.59 7.22
N THR A 49 -2.34 3.89 7.30
CA THR A 49 -2.42 2.50 6.86
C THR A 49 -3.22 2.45 5.57
N ILE A 50 -3.09 1.34 4.82
CA ILE A 50 -3.84 1.19 3.57
C ILE A 50 -5.35 1.23 3.82
N PRO A 51 -5.90 0.52 4.83
CA PRO A 51 -7.34 0.63 5.10
C PRO A 51 -7.80 2.05 5.42
N LYS A 52 -7.00 2.81 6.16
CA LYS A 52 -7.35 4.21 6.45
C LYS A 52 -7.35 5.04 5.18
N GLY A 53 -6.34 4.85 4.34
CA GLY A 53 -6.27 5.57 3.07
C GLY A 53 -7.42 5.21 2.15
N ALA A 54 -7.80 3.95 2.13
CA ALA A 54 -8.94 3.50 1.32
C ALA A 54 -10.22 4.22 1.75
N ARG A 55 -10.41 4.35 3.06
CA ARG A 55 -11.59 5.02 3.59
C ARG A 55 -11.60 6.50 3.21
N VAL A 56 -10.45 7.16 3.34
CA VAL A 56 -10.35 8.59 3.02
C VAL A 56 -10.62 8.84 1.54
N LYS A 57 -10.12 7.97 0.68
CA LYS A 57 -10.30 8.12 -0.78
C LYS A 57 -11.58 7.47 -1.28
N GLU A 58 -12.33 6.82 -0.41
CA GLU A 58 -13.55 6.10 -0.78
C GLU A 58 -13.29 5.05 -1.86
N ILE A 59 -12.17 4.36 -1.73
CA ILE A 59 -11.81 3.26 -2.62
C ILE A 59 -12.10 1.96 -1.89
N PRO A 60 -12.85 1.03 -2.50
CA PRO A 60 -13.13 -0.25 -1.83
C PRO A 60 -11.82 -0.98 -1.52
N LEU A 61 -11.70 -1.46 -0.29
CA LEU A 61 -10.49 -2.17 0.13
C LEU A 61 -10.27 -3.41 -0.72
N SER A 62 -11.35 -4.06 -1.14
CA SER A 62 -11.26 -5.23 -2.01
C SER A 62 -10.54 -4.91 -3.33
N THR A 63 -10.77 -3.73 -3.88
CA THR A 63 -10.10 -3.30 -5.10
C THR A 63 -8.59 -3.22 -4.88
N ILE A 64 -8.19 -2.70 -3.73
CA ILE A 64 -6.78 -2.56 -3.39
C ILE A 64 -6.14 -3.94 -3.19
N ILE A 65 -6.84 -4.80 -2.45
CA ILE A 65 -6.36 -6.16 -2.20
C ILE A 65 -6.19 -6.92 -3.51
N ASP A 66 -7.16 -6.78 -4.41
CA ASP A 66 -7.10 -7.44 -5.72
C ASP A 66 -5.90 -6.96 -6.52
N ALA A 67 -5.63 -5.66 -6.51
CA ALA A 67 -4.49 -5.10 -7.25
C ALA A 67 -3.17 -5.67 -6.73
N PHE A 68 -3.01 -5.76 -5.42
CA PHE A 68 -1.80 -6.33 -4.84
C PHE A 68 -1.70 -7.82 -5.13
N THR A 69 -2.81 -8.54 -5.04
CA THR A 69 -2.82 -9.97 -5.33
C THR A 69 -2.43 -10.25 -6.77
N LEU A 70 -2.94 -9.45 -7.70
CA LEU A 70 -2.60 -9.58 -9.12
C LEU A 70 -1.14 -9.27 -9.37
N SER A 71 -0.51 -8.48 -8.52
CA SER A 71 0.91 -8.14 -8.64
C SER A 71 1.82 -9.13 -7.93
N GLY A 72 1.27 -10.20 -7.39
CA GLY A 72 2.06 -11.27 -6.79
C GLY A 72 2.24 -11.17 -5.28
N PHE A 73 1.48 -10.31 -4.62
CA PHE A 73 1.56 -10.17 -3.16
C PHE A 73 0.51 -11.02 -2.47
N GLU A 74 0.88 -11.50 -1.29
CA GLU A 74 -0.10 -12.06 -0.36
C GLU A 74 -0.47 -10.95 0.63
N VAL A 75 -1.78 -10.70 0.78
CA VAL A 75 -2.25 -9.62 1.65
C VAL A 75 -2.81 -10.23 2.93
N ILE A 76 -2.32 -9.74 4.05
CA ILE A 76 -2.78 -10.17 5.38
C ILE A 76 -3.14 -8.95 6.21
N ASN A 77 -3.87 -9.18 7.30
CA ASN A 77 -4.14 -8.09 8.24
C ASN A 77 -4.27 -8.59 9.68
#